data_6b32b32561a70922e3e1b968c025a847
#
_entry.id   6b32b32561a70922e3e1b968c025a847
#
_cell.length_a   1.000
_cell.length_b   1.000
_cell.length_c   1.000
_cell.angle_alpha   90.00
_cell.angle_beta   90.00
_cell.angle_gamma   90.00
#
_symmetry.space_group_name_H-M   'P 1'
#
loop_
_entity.id
_entity.type
_entity.pdbx_description
1 polymer ?
#
loop_
_entity_poly.entity_id
_entity_poly.type
_entity_poly.pdbx_seq_one_letter_code
_entity_poly.pdbx_strand_id
1 'polypeptide(L)'
;MLKTAGINHIALVCRDMRETTDFYTGVLGMPLVKTVELAGGGQHFFFDCGGGNLVAFFWWADAPPAAPGIASVEQFPHKPKTAVGSMNHLAFHMAEDELEAALVRLEAAGVPYTPAVVNHDDSVMGVARDLHPGVFVRSVYFTDPNGIMLEFAALTKEFGPEDVRHEPAEMSPA
;
A
#
# COMPACT_ATOMS: atom_id res chain seq x y z
N MET A 1 -4.75 21.15 -20.42
CA MET A 1 -4.12 20.32 -19.39
C MET A 1 -5.23 19.75 -18.53
N LEU A 2 -5.26 18.41 -18.35
CA LEU A 2 -6.20 17.76 -17.43
C LEU A 2 -5.85 18.16 -15.99
N LYS A 3 -6.86 18.48 -15.17
CA LYS A 3 -6.69 18.79 -13.76
C LYS A 3 -7.32 17.67 -12.94
N THR A 4 -6.51 16.85 -12.30
CA THR A 4 -6.95 15.88 -11.31
C THR A 4 -6.86 16.49 -9.91
N ALA A 5 -7.73 16.05 -8.99
CA ALA A 5 -7.71 16.49 -7.59
C ALA A 5 -7.18 15.37 -6.65
N GLY A 6 -6.49 14.40 -7.21
CA GLY A 6 -5.94 13.25 -6.48
C GLY A 6 -6.50 11.92 -6.98
N ILE A 7 -6.34 10.88 -6.17
CA ILE A 7 -6.90 9.55 -6.43
C ILE A 7 -8.32 9.50 -5.84
N ASN A 8 -9.31 9.12 -6.64
CA ASN A 8 -10.67 8.92 -6.13
C ASN A 8 -10.77 7.59 -5.38
N HIS A 9 -10.42 6.48 -6.07
CA HIS A 9 -10.33 5.17 -5.45
C HIS A 9 -9.37 4.26 -6.20
N ILE A 10 -8.86 3.25 -5.49
CA ILE A 10 -8.12 2.12 -6.05
C ILE A 10 -9.02 0.89 -5.91
N ALA A 11 -9.24 0.18 -7.01
CA ALA A 11 -10.03 -1.05 -7.03
C ALA A 11 -9.14 -2.29 -7.10
N LEU A 12 -9.32 -3.18 -6.15
CA LEU A 12 -8.60 -4.42 -5.96
C LEU A 12 -9.59 -5.61 -6.00
N VAL A 13 -9.09 -6.83 -6.01
CA VAL A 13 -9.92 -8.03 -5.95
C VAL A 13 -9.55 -8.82 -4.70
N CYS A 14 -10.55 -9.24 -3.93
CA CYS A 14 -10.37 -10.05 -2.74
C CYS A 14 -10.85 -11.47 -2.93
N ARG A 15 -10.25 -12.39 -2.18
CA ARG A 15 -10.65 -13.79 -2.12
C ARG A 15 -11.93 -13.97 -1.31
N ASP A 16 -12.05 -13.22 -0.22
CA ASP A 16 -13.16 -13.27 0.73
C ASP A 16 -13.51 -11.85 1.18
N MET A 17 -14.74 -11.40 0.89
CA MET A 17 -15.17 -10.04 1.22
C MET A 17 -15.39 -9.85 2.72
N ARG A 18 -15.78 -10.88 3.46
CA ARG A 18 -15.94 -10.82 4.91
C ARG A 18 -14.59 -10.62 5.60
N GLU A 19 -13.62 -11.49 5.28
CA GLU A 19 -12.26 -11.40 5.80
C GLU A 19 -11.62 -10.03 5.48
N THR A 20 -11.81 -9.57 4.25
CA THR A 20 -11.32 -8.25 3.80
C THR A 20 -11.99 -7.11 4.58
N THR A 21 -13.32 -7.17 4.75
CA THR A 21 -14.05 -6.16 5.53
C THR A 21 -13.57 -6.11 6.98
N ASP A 22 -13.45 -7.26 7.62
CA ASP A 22 -13.00 -7.35 9.01
C ASP A 22 -11.58 -6.82 9.19
N PHE A 23 -10.69 -7.06 8.22
CA PHE A 23 -9.33 -6.50 8.23
C PHE A 23 -9.32 -4.98 8.05
N TYR A 24 -9.96 -4.46 6.99
CA TYR A 24 -9.90 -3.02 6.68
C TYR A 24 -10.65 -2.19 7.73
N THR A 25 -11.78 -2.65 8.24
CA THR A 25 -12.51 -1.92 9.29
C THR A 25 -11.94 -2.17 10.69
N GLY A 26 -11.62 -3.41 11.03
CA GLY A 26 -11.18 -3.81 12.36
C GLY A 26 -9.70 -3.51 12.61
N VAL A 27 -8.81 -3.97 11.74
CA VAL A 27 -7.35 -3.80 11.90
C VAL A 27 -6.90 -2.41 11.47
N LEU A 28 -7.25 -1.97 10.26
CA LEU A 28 -6.80 -0.68 9.74
C LEU A 28 -7.67 0.49 10.23
N GLY A 29 -8.89 0.23 10.71
CA GLY A 29 -9.80 1.27 11.19
C GLY A 29 -10.41 2.13 10.07
N MET A 30 -10.43 1.62 8.84
CA MET A 30 -11.01 2.30 7.68
C MET A 30 -12.50 2.03 7.61
N PRO A 31 -13.39 3.04 7.73
CA PRO A 31 -14.82 2.82 7.67
C PRO A 31 -15.27 2.23 6.33
N LEU A 32 -16.16 1.23 6.37
CA LEU A 32 -16.90 0.77 5.20
C LEU A 32 -17.97 1.82 4.87
N VAL A 33 -17.84 2.49 3.73
CA VAL A 33 -18.70 3.63 3.36
C VAL A 33 -19.70 3.32 2.25
N LYS A 34 -19.47 2.25 1.47
CA LYS A 34 -20.39 1.85 0.41
C LYS A 34 -20.30 0.36 0.13
N THR A 35 -21.44 -0.27 -0.09
CA THR A 35 -21.56 -1.65 -0.55
C THR A 35 -22.43 -1.69 -1.80
N VAL A 36 -22.05 -2.53 -2.75
CA VAL A 36 -22.80 -2.76 -3.99
C VAL A 36 -22.85 -4.25 -4.25
N GLU A 37 -24.05 -4.77 -4.50
CA GLU A 37 -24.24 -6.08 -5.10
C GLU A 37 -24.19 -5.96 -6.62
N LEU A 38 -23.43 -6.83 -7.26
CA LEU A 38 -23.26 -6.83 -8.71
C LEU A 38 -24.18 -7.84 -9.38
N ALA A 39 -24.60 -7.53 -10.58
CA ALA A 39 -25.29 -8.49 -11.42
C ALA A 39 -24.41 -9.74 -11.63
N GLY A 40 -24.98 -10.93 -11.43
CA GLY A 40 -24.23 -12.18 -11.51
C GLY A 40 -23.66 -12.69 -10.18
N GLY A 41 -23.96 -12.00 -9.04
CA GLY A 41 -23.62 -12.48 -7.70
C GLY A 41 -22.26 -12.03 -7.17
N GLY A 42 -21.67 -10.98 -7.73
CA GLY A 42 -20.45 -10.35 -7.20
C GLY A 42 -20.76 -9.23 -6.22
N GLN A 43 -19.73 -8.74 -5.53
CA GLN A 43 -19.80 -7.59 -4.61
C GLN A 43 -18.72 -6.55 -4.94
N HIS A 44 -19.00 -5.29 -4.58
CA HIS A 44 -18.04 -4.19 -4.69
C HIS A 44 -18.20 -3.26 -3.48
N PHE A 45 -17.22 -3.30 -2.58
CA PHE A 45 -17.24 -2.59 -1.30
C PHE A 45 -16.15 -1.53 -1.27
N PHE A 46 -16.44 -0.39 -0.59
CA PHE A 46 -15.56 0.78 -0.53
C PHE A 46 -15.26 1.16 0.92
N PHE A 47 -14.00 1.33 1.21
CA PHE A 47 -13.47 1.73 2.52
C PHE A 47 -12.84 3.12 2.42
N ASP A 48 -13.15 4.00 3.36
CA ASP A 48 -12.53 5.32 3.45
C ASP A 48 -11.13 5.20 4.04
N CYS A 49 -10.11 5.52 3.27
CA CYS A 49 -8.72 5.53 3.72
C CYS A 49 -8.21 6.93 4.08
N GLY A 50 -9.10 7.92 4.17
CA GLY A 50 -8.77 9.29 4.52
C GLY A 50 -8.44 10.17 3.31
N GLY A 51 -8.39 11.48 3.56
CA GLY A 51 -8.05 12.46 2.53
C GLY A 51 -9.03 12.54 1.34
N GLY A 52 -10.22 11.96 1.47
CA GLY A 52 -11.19 11.85 0.36
C GLY A 52 -10.88 10.73 -0.63
N ASN A 53 -10.00 9.82 -0.26
CA ASN A 53 -9.60 8.68 -1.09
C ASN A 53 -10.23 7.38 -0.56
N LEU A 54 -10.50 6.42 -1.46
CA LEU A 54 -11.11 5.15 -1.10
C LEU A 54 -10.25 3.98 -1.58
N VAL A 55 -10.25 2.89 -0.81
CA VAL A 55 -9.85 1.57 -1.27
C VAL A 55 -11.11 0.76 -1.50
N ALA A 56 -11.24 0.16 -2.68
CA ALA A 56 -12.40 -0.62 -3.05
C ALA A 56 -12.01 -2.04 -3.40
N PHE A 57 -12.89 -2.98 -3.07
CA PHE A 57 -12.69 -4.38 -3.37
C PHE A 57 -13.85 -4.94 -4.20
N PHE A 58 -13.50 -5.66 -5.25
CA PHE A 58 -14.39 -6.57 -5.93
C PHE A 58 -14.23 -7.97 -5.34
N TRP A 59 -15.35 -8.69 -5.29
CA TRP A 59 -15.39 -10.11 -5.04
C TRP A 59 -16.27 -10.81 -6.07
N TRP A 60 -15.78 -11.91 -6.61
CA TRP A 60 -16.55 -12.81 -7.49
C TRP A 60 -16.24 -14.26 -7.10
N ALA A 61 -17.27 -15.12 -7.17
CA ALA A 61 -17.13 -16.52 -6.83
C ALA A 61 -16.17 -17.29 -7.78
N ASP A 62 -16.00 -16.78 -8.99
CA ASP A 62 -15.15 -17.34 -10.05
C ASP A 62 -13.93 -16.47 -10.36
N ALA A 63 -13.52 -15.61 -9.43
CA ALA A 63 -12.32 -14.79 -9.60
C ALA A 63 -11.11 -15.70 -9.86
N PRO A 64 -10.22 -15.34 -10.81
CA PRO A 64 -8.97 -16.06 -11.02
C PRO A 64 -8.15 -16.13 -9.72
N PRO A 65 -7.39 -17.21 -9.51
CA PRO A 65 -6.50 -17.30 -8.34
C PRO A 65 -5.45 -16.19 -8.37
N ALA A 66 -4.93 -15.87 -7.18
CA ALA A 66 -3.85 -14.88 -7.06
C ALA A 66 -2.66 -15.26 -7.96
N ALA A 67 -2.11 -14.27 -8.67
CA ALA A 67 -0.94 -14.45 -9.51
C ALA A 67 0.29 -13.93 -8.78
N PRO A 68 1.32 -14.76 -8.49
CA PRO A 68 2.59 -14.32 -7.92
C PRO A 68 3.24 -13.22 -8.78
N GLY A 69 3.87 -12.24 -8.14
CA GLY A 69 4.56 -11.13 -8.84
C GLY A 69 3.72 -9.88 -9.09
N ILE A 70 2.44 -9.90 -8.72
CA ILE A 70 1.60 -8.71 -8.73
C ILE A 70 1.37 -8.30 -7.28
N ALA A 71 2.25 -7.45 -6.74
CA ALA A 71 2.18 -6.94 -5.37
C ALA A 71 1.94 -8.05 -4.31
N SER A 72 2.54 -9.21 -4.48
CA SER A 72 2.31 -10.38 -3.64
C SER A 72 3.44 -10.67 -2.67
N VAL A 73 3.08 -11.25 -1.54
CA VAL A 73 3.93 -11.59 -0.38
C VAL A 73 5.10 -12.48 -0.70
N GLU A 74 5.01 -13.35 -1.70
CA GLU A 74 6.05 -14.36 -2.00
C GLU A 74 7.43 -13.74 -2.30
N GLN A 75 7.47 -12.43 -2.50
CA GLN A 75 8.70 -11.70 -2.78
C GLN A 75 9.24 -10.93 -1.58
N PHE A 76 8.50 -10.83 -0.48
CA PHE A 76 8.98 -10.21 0.75
C PHE A 76 9.68 -11.26 1.64
N PRO A 77 10.92 -11.02 2.16
CA PRO A 77 11.68 -9.78 2.25
C PRO A 77 12.74 -9.58 1.13
N HIS A 78 12.70 -10.33 0.05
CA HIS A 78 13.77 -10.41 -0.96
C HIS A 78 13.71 -9.35 -2.06
N LYS A 79 13.44 -8.06 -1.74
CA LYS A 79 13.37 -6.94 -2.71
C LYS A 79 12.54 -7.31 -3.94
N PRO A 80 11.23 -7.31 -3.82
CA PRO A 80 10.35 -7.77 -4.89
C PRO A 80 10.49 -6.88 -6.12
N LYS A 81 10.97 -7.47 -7.21
CA LYS A 81 10.78 -6.88 -8.53
C LYS A 81 9.44 -7.34 -9.02
N THR A 82 8.45 -6.48 -8.96
CA THR A 82 7.13 -6.75 -9.52
C THR A 82 7.15 -6.61 -11.04
N ALA A 83 6.24 -7.30 -11.71
CA ALA A 83 6.14 -7.25 -13.16
C ALA A 83 5.79 -5.84 -13.66
N VAL A 84 6.25 -5.51 -14.87
CA VAL A 84 5.88 -4.26 -15.53
C VAL A 84 4.35 -4.17 -15.65
N GLY A 85 3.79 -3.00 -15.29
CA GLY A 85 2.35 -2.76 -15.33
C GLY A 85 1.57 -3.27 -14.11
N SER A 86 2.24 -3.91 -13.12
CA SER A 86 1.61 -4.33 -11.87
C SER A 86 1.87 -3.32 -10.75
N MET A 87 1.03 -3.38 -9.71
CA MET A 87 1.23 -2.62 -8.48
C MET A 87 2.33 -3.28 -7.64
N ASN A 88 3.31 -2.51 -7.15
CA ASN A 88 4.32 -3.01 -6.21
C ASN A 88 3.76 -3.07 -4.79
N HIS A 89 3.21 -1.97 -4.30
CA HIS A 89 2.52 -1.86 -3.03
C HIS A 89 1.54 -0.67 -3.05
N LEU A 90 0.69 -0.60 -2.05
CA LEU A 90 -0.20 0.52 -1.80
C LEU A 90 0.21 1.19 -0.49
N ALA A 91 0.63 2.45 -0.56
CA ALA A 91 1.03 3.23 0.60
C ALA A 91 -0.10 4.16 1.07
N PHE A 92 -0.39 4.12 2.37
CA PHE A 92 -1.30 5.04 3.04
C PHE A 92 -0.48 6.11 3.74
N HIS A 93 -0.82 7.38 3.48
CA HIS A 93 -0.20 8.48 4.19
C HIS A 93 -0.57 8.45 5.68
N MET A 94 0.42 8.61 6.54
CA MET A 94 0.28 8.63 7.99
C MET A 94 1.13 9.76 8.58
N ALA A 95 0.71 10.33 9.70
CA ALA A 95 1.57 11.22 10.46
C ALA A 95 2.72 10.46 11.10
N GLU A 96 3.90 11.06 11.20
CA GLU A 96 5.12 10.38 11.67
C GLU A 96 4.97 9.86 13.11
N ASP A 97 4.29 10.60 13.98
CA ASP A 97 4.02 10.23 15.37
C ASP A 97 3.00 9.09 15.54
N GLU A 98 2.26 8.74 14.49
CA GLU A 98 1.30 7.62 14.49
C GLU A 98 1.94 6.27 14.07
N LEU A 99 3.15 6.26 13.52
CA LEU A 99 3.79 5.03 13.03
C LEU A 99 3.99 3.99 14.13
N GLU A 100 4.39 4.40 15.33
CA GLU A 100 4.59 3.47 16.45
C GLU A 100 3.26 2.87 16.93
N ALA A 101 2.19 3.67 16.96
CA ALA A 101 0.85 3.18 17.29
C ALA A 101 0.34 2.18 16.24
N ALA A 102 0.67 2.41 14.96
CA ALA A 102 0.36 1.48 13.88
C ALA A 102 1.06 0.13 14.05
N LEU A 103 2.35 0.11 14.43
CA LEU A 103 3.09 -1.12 14.74
C LEU A 103 2.41 -1.92 15.86
N VAL A 104 2.08 -1.27 16.96
CA VAL A 104 1.39 -1.89 18.10
C VAL A 104 0.06 -2.51 17.66
N ARG A 105 -0.68 -1.81 16.79
CA ARG A 105 -1.96 -2.29 16.27
C ARG A 105 -1.82 -3.51 15.35
N LEU A 106 -0.84 -3.51 14.45
CA LEU A 106 -0.54 -4.64 13.58
C LEU A 106 -0.11 -5.87 14.39
N GLU A 107 0.76 -5.68 15.39
CA GLU A 107 1.21 -6.73 16.28
C GLU A 107 0.04 -7.34 17.08
N ALA A 108 -0.81 -6.51 17.68
CA ALA A 108 -1.99 -6.95 18.42
C ALA A 108 -2.99 -7.73 17.56
N ALA A 109 -3.06 -7.42 16.27
CA ALA A 109 -3.87 -8.12 15.28
C ALA A 109 -3.20 -9.36 14.68
N GLY A 110 -1.95 -9.67 15.05
CA GLY A 110 -1.17 -10.79 14.49
C GLY A 110 -0.83 -10.62 13.01
N VAL A 111 -0.81 -9.39 12.51
CA VAL A 111 -0.46 -9.09 11.12
C VAL A 111 1.05 -9.05 10.98
N PRO A 112 1.67 -9.85 10.10
CA PRO A 112 3.11 -9.77 9.83
C PRO A 112 3.48 -8.40 9.23
N TYR A 113 4.51 -7.78 9.78
CA TYR A 113 5.02 -6.48 9.31
C TYR A 113 6.55 -6.42 9.37
N THR A 114 7.15 -5.40 8.77
CA THR A 114 8.60 -5.14 8.89
C THR A 114 8.96 -4.91 10.36
N PRO A 115 10.02 -5.57 10.88
CA PRO A 115 10.34 -5.57 12.32
C PRO A 115 10.77 -4.21 12.88
N ALA A 116 10.95 -3.23 12.01
CA ALA A 116 11.30 -1.86 12.35
C ALA A 116 10.76 -0.89 11.30
N VAL A 117 10.62 0.38 11.67
CA VAL A 117 10.36 1.46 10.72
C VAL A 117 11.54 1.57 9.76
N VAL A 118 11.27 1.54 8.47
CA VAL A 118 12.26 1.70 7.41
C VAL A 118 12.44 3.19 7.12
N ASN A 119 13.67 3.69 7.27
CA ASN A 119 14.00 5.08 6.94
C ASN A 119 14.56 5.14 5.52
N HIS A 120 13.80 5.68 4.57
CA HIS A 120 14.23 5.80 3.18
C HIS A 120 15.01 7.10 2.96
N ASP A 121 16.16 6.97 2.30
CA ASP A 121 17.05 8.08 1.95
C ASP A 121 17.59 7.95 0.52
N ASP A 122 18.34 8.95 0.06
CA ASP A 122 18.96 8.98 -1.26
C ASP A 122 20.30 8.21 -1.35
N SER A 123 20.64 7.38 -0.37
CA SER A 123 21.84 6.55 -0.42
C SER A 123 21.72 5.44 -1.47
N VAL A 124 22.85 4.84 -1.84
CA VAL A 124 22.89 3.70 -2.78
C VAL A 124 22.03 2.53 -2.30
N MET A 125 21.90 2.37 -1.00
CA MET A 125 21.03 1.33 -0.42
C MET A 125 19.55 1.73 -0.40
N GLY A 126 19.25 3.03 -0.52
CA GLY A 126 17.90 3.58 -0.47
C GLY A 126 17.27 3.55 0.93
N VAL A 127 18.05 3.18 1.95
CA VAL A 127 17.59 3.07 3.34
C VAL A 127 18.72 3.39 4.32
N ALA A 128 18.37 4.06 5.41
CA ALA A 128 19.25 4.38 6.52
C ALA A 128 18.89 3.58 7.77
N ARG A 129 19.90 3.21 8.53
CA ARG A 129 19.71 2.57 9.84
C ARG A 129 19.09 3.53 10.84
N ASP A 130 19.63 4.74 10.90
CA ASP A 130 19.24 5.75 11.87
C ASP A 130 18.57 6.93 11.17
N LEU A 131 17.66 7.59 11.88
CA LEU A 131 17.01 8.80 11.37
C LEU A 131 18.03 9.94 11.25
N HIS A 132 18.08 10.58 10.08
CA HIS A 132 18.93 11.73 9.80
C HIS A 132 18.25 12.69 8.81
N PRO A 133 18.74 13.93 8.62
CA PRO A 133 18.06 14.93 7.78
C PRO A 133 17.88 14.55 6.30
N GLY A 134 18.58 13.55 5.80
CA GLY A 134 18.42 13.02 4.43
C GLY A 134 17.32 11.96 4.28
N VAL A 135 16.74 11.48 5.38
CA VAL A 135 15.57 10.59 5.32
C VAL A 135 14.38 11.41 4.84
N PHE A 136 13.65 10.92 3.83
CA PHE A 136 12.53 11.64 3.24
C PHE A 136 11.18 10.95 3.47
N VAL A 137 11.18 9.62 3.75
CA VAL A 137 9.98 8.89 4.14
C VAL A 137 10.34 7.80 5.15
N ARG A 138 9.45 7.60 6.12
CA ARG A 138 9.52 6.50 7.10
C ARG A 138 8.36 5.55 6.87
N SER A 139 8.63 4.26 6.79
CA SER A 139 7.67 3.28 6.32
C SER A 139 7.57 2.05 7.20
N VAL A 140 6.35 1.50 7.26
CA VAL A 140 6.07 0.16 7.80
C VAL A 140 5.35 -0.64 6.72
N TYR A 141 5.92 -1.78 6.32
CA TYR A 141 5.32 -2.67 5.33
C TYR A 141 4.65 -3.85 5.99
N PHE A 142 3.49 -4.22 5.49
CA PHE A 142 2.68 -5.35 5.96
C PHE A 142 1.82 -5.90 4.81
N THR A 143 1.04 -6.93 5.06
CA THR A 143 0.19 -7.53 4.04
C THR A 143 -1.24 -7.66 4.53
N ASP A 144 -2.18 -7.49 3.59
CA ASP A 144 -3.59 -7.79 3.82
C ASP A 144 -3.89 -9.30 3.72
N PRO A 145 -5.09 -9.77 4.05
CA PRO A 145 -5.48 -11.19 3.94
C PRO A 145 -5.40 -11.76 2.52
N ASN A 146 -5.40 -10.91 1.50
CA ASN A 146 -5.29 -11.32 0.09
C ASN A 146 -3.83 -11.42 -0.39
N GLY A 147 -2.86 -11.07 0.47
CA GLY A 147 -1.44 -11.00 0.15
C GLY A 147 -1.03 -9.71 -0.57
N ILE A 148 -1.86 -8.68 -0.57
CA ILE A 148 -1.52 -7.37 -1.12
C ILE A 148 -0.53 -6.70 -0.19
N MET A 149 0.62 -6.24 -0.73
CA MET A 149 1.59 -5.47 0.03
C MET A 149 1.07 -4.07 0.28
N LEU A 150 0.99 -3.72 1.55
CA LEU A 150 0.57 -2.42 2.05
C LEU A 150 1.72 -1.73 2.76
N GLU A 151 1.65 -0.40 2.82
CA GLU A 151 2.62 0.44 3.50
C GLU A 151 1.90 1.53 4.28
N PHE A 152 2.33 1.80 5.51
CA PHE A 152 2.11 3.08 6.16
C PHE A 152 3.34 3.95 5.92
N ALA A 153 3.14 5.12 5.31
CA ALA A 153 4.21 6.02 4.90
C ALA A 153 4.04 7.41 5.51
N ALA A 154 5.05 7.85 6.25
CA ALA A 154 5.13 9.20 6.80
C ALA A 154 6.25 9.97 6.10
N LEU A 155 5.89 11.05 5.39
CA LEU A 155 6.88 11.97 4.83
C LEU A 155 7.51 12.76 5.98
N THR A 156 8.84 12.84 5.99
CA THR A 156 9.62 13.62 6.97
C THR A 156 9.97 15.00 6.46
N LYS A 157 9.77 15.25 5.17
CA LYS A 157 9.98 16.55 4.52
C LYS A 157 9.04 16.71 3.31
N GLU A 158 8.83 17.94 2.88
CA GLU A 158 8.22 18.24 1.59
C GLU A 158 9.25 18.04 0.47
N PHE A 159 8.79 17.60 -0.71
CA PHE A 159 9.65 17.50 -1.89
C PHE A 159 9.67 18.82 -2.66
N GLY A 160 10.87 19.21 -3.06
CA GLY A 160 11.13 20.38 -3.89
C GLY A 160 11.70 20.04 -5.26
N PRO A 161 11.91 21.04 -6.12
CA PRO A 161 12.56 20.83 -7.42
C PRO A 161 13.95 20.18 -7.32
N GLU A 162 14.65 20.39 -6.21
CA GLU A 162 15.97 19.81 -5.92
C GLU A 162 15.93 18.29 -5.69
N ASP A 163 14.76 17.72 -5.43
CA ASP A 163 14.59 16.26 -5.27
C ASP A 163 14.43 15.53 -6.62
N VAL A 164 14.21 16.28 -7.73
CA VAL A 164 14.11 15.75 -9.09
C VAL A 164 15.49 15.84 -9.78
N ARG A 165 16.40 14.90 -9.43
CA ARG A 165 17.82 14.98 -9.82
C ARG A 165 18.27 13.98 -10.87
N HIS A 166 17.48 12.95 -11.12
CA HIS A 166 17.87 11.83 -11.97
C HIS A 166 17.07 11.80 -13.26
N GLU A 167 17.76 11.56 -14.36
CA GLU A 167 17.11 11.31 -15.64
C GLU A 167 16.37 9.96 -15.63
N PRO A 168 15.21 9.87 -16.28
CA PRO A 168 14.50 8.60 -16.43
C PRO A 168 15.34 7.56 -17.16
N ALA A 169 15.35 6.32 -16.66
CA ALA A 169 16.00 5.21 -17.34
C ALA A 169 15.20 4.77 -18.57
N GLU A 170 15.89 4.46 -19.66
CA GLU A 170 15.30 3.92 -20.88
C GLU A 170 15.68 2.45 -21.05
N MET A 171 14.77 1.65 -21.61
CA MET A 171 15.10 0.31 -22.07
C MET A 171 16.02 0.40 -23.28
N SER A 172 17.17 -0.24 -23.23
CA SER A 172 18.00 -0.40 -24.43
C SER A 172 17.20 -1.16 -25.50
N PRO A 173 17.23 -0.71 -26.77
CA PRO A 173 16.68 -1.52 -27.87
C PRO A 173 17.28 -2.93 -27.83
N ALA A 174 16.45 -3.96 -27.95
CA ALA A 174 16.87 -5.35 -28.02
C ALA A 174 17.63 -5.62 -29.34
#